data_087529dd89430bde286bb8be4f67571e
#
_entry.id   087529dd89430bde286bb8be4f67571e
#
_cell.length_a   1.000
_cell.length_b   1.000
_cell.length_c   1.000
_cell.angle_alpha   90.00
_cell.angle_beta   90.00
_cell.angle_gamma   90.00
#
_symmetry.space_group_name_H-M   'P 1'
#
loop_
_entity.id
_entity.type
_entity.pdbx_description
1 polymer ?
#
loop_
_entity_poly.entity_id
_entity_poly.type
_entity_poly.pdbx_seq_one_letter_code
_entity_poly.pdbx_strand_id
1 'polypeptide(L)'
;MEIKAIQKENYDIVVVGGGIAGCSAALSAAREGKSVLLIEKHINLGGLATIGLISWFEPLCDGEGRKIVTGNAEEFIKLAVSCGYDNLHPVWGGKSGNKSLNDRYSTFYSPTFFSLALDKLMRENGVAILYDTLATYPETEKNLVKGVITENIDGRSYYPCKIVIDCTGEASVAARAGVPTRTFINDRTFVVHDTDKGKTAEFSKTADMTYLRHWQWLKADQKPLAEINSQTENEYLKECKKTAIEFYKNTNKNEREILTLPELPQIRLIRAISGDETFLGRKEDIDKPVNNSIGTMSDFAHLDYRFEIPYGCLYNSKFPNLLCAGRIVSATDNGISVLRVIPGCCLTGQAAGIAAAVAIDENDGSVVGIYDKIKPRLKKQGVTLSLN
;
A
#
# COMPACT_ATOMS: atom_id res chain seq x y z
N MET A 1 32.62 -10.78 14.67
CA MET A 1 31.64 -11.86 14.84
C MET A 1 30.90 -12.00 13.53
N GLU A 2 31.08 -13.11 12.83
CA GLU A 2 30.44 -13.34 11.53
C GLU A 2 29.10 -14.06 11.81
N ILE A 3 27.99 -13.42 11.50
CA ILE A 3 26.66 -14.02 11.67
C ILE A 3 26.25 -14.58 10.32
N LYS A 4 26.21 -15.90 10.19
CA LYS A 4 25.84 -16.58 8.96
C LYS A 4 24.32 -16.61 8.77
N ALA A 5 23.86 -16.29 7.57
CA ALA A 5 22.47 -16.51 7.16
C ALA A 5 22.32 -17.92 6.57
N ILE A 6 21.19 -18.57 6.87
CA ILE A 6 20.83 -19.86 6.27
C ILE A 6 20.19 -19.58 4.91
N GLN A 7 20.80 -20.07 3.84
CA GLN A 7 20.22 -19.95 2.52
C GLN A 7 18.96 -20.81 2.41
N LYS A 8 17.90 -20.21 1.95
CA LYS A 8 16.59 -20.83 1.69
C LYS A 8 16.38 -21.05 0.18
N GLU A 9 15.21 -21.46 -0.20
CA GLU A 9 14.82 -21.67 -1.60
C GLU A 9 14.86 -20.38 -2.44
N ASN A 10 15.03 -20.54 -3.74
CA ASN A 10 15.05 -19.44 -4.70
C ASN A 10 13.64 -19.08 -5.13
N TYR A 11 13.40 -17.78 -5.29
CA TYR A 11 12.19 -17.26 -5.92
C TYR A 11 12.55 -16.43 -7.16
N ASP A 12 11.63 -16.33 -8.10
CA ASP A 12 11.79 -15.37 -9.18
C ASP A 12 11.73 -13.94 -8.63
N ILE A 13 10.76 -13.68 -7.77
CA ILE A 13 10.50 -12.36 -7.21
C ILE A 13 10.31 -12.46 -5.69
N VAL A 14 11.02 -11.60 -4.96
CA VAL A 14 10.77 -11.35 -3.54
C VAL A 14 10.11 -9.98 -3.39
N VAL A 15 8.91 -9.96 -2.82
CA VAL A 15 8.18 -8.75 -2.46
C VAL A 15 8.33 -8.52 -0.97
N VAL A 16 8.84 -7.36 -0.57
CA VAL A 16 9.06 -7.01 0.84
C VAL A 16 8.03 -6.02 1.31
N GLY A 17 7.21 -6.43 2.29
CA GLY A 17 6.10 -5.70 2.87
C GLY A 17 4.75 -6.12 2.29
N GLY A 18 3.93 -6.75 3.13
CA GLY A 18 2.58 -7.25 2.80
C GLY A 18 1.47 -6.20 2.93
N GLY A 19 1.80 -4.91 2.80
CA GLY A 19 0.81 -3.84 2.64
C GLY A 19 0.07 -3.94 1.30
N ILE A 20 -0.85 -3.02 1.04
CA ILE A 20 -1.66 -3.02 -0.19
C ILE A 20 -0.81 -3.08 -1.46
N ALA A 21 0.27 -2.30 -1.52
CA ALA A 21 1.16 -2.30 -2.69
C ALA A 21 1.85 -3.66 -2.86
N GLY A 22 2.31 -4.28 -1.77
CA GLY A 22 2.96 -5.60 -1.82
C GLY A 22 1.99 -6.71 -2.20
N CYS A 23 0.78 -6.72 -1.66
CA CYS A 23 -0.26 -7.66 -2.07
C CYS A 23 -0.58 -7.51 -3.57
N SER A 24 -0.71 -6.27 -4.05
CA SER A 24 -0.98 -5.99 -5.47
C SER A 24 0.20 -6.43 -6.37
N ALA A 25 1.44 -6.19 -5.94
CA ALA A 25 2.63 -6.60 -6.67
C ALA A 25 2.77 -8.14 -6.73
N ALA A 26 2.64 -8.80 -5.59
CA ALA A 26 2.74 -10.24 -5.49
C ALA A 26 1.65 -10.95 -6.31
N LEU A 27 0.40 -10.49 -6.21
CA LEU A 27 -0.71 -11.01 -7.00
C LEU A 27 -0.45 -10.90 -8.50
N SER A 28 -0.03 -9.73 -8.95
CA SER A 28 0.18 -9.49 -10.38
C SER A 28 1.37 -10.28 -10.93
N ALA A 29 2.44 -10.40 -10.19
CA ALA A 29 3.59 -11.22 -10.56
C ALA A 29 3.24 -12.73 -10.62
N ALA A 30 2.48 -13.23 -9.64
CA ALA A 30 2.00 -14.60 -9.61
C ALA A 30 1.07 -14.91 -10.80
N ARG A 31 0.19 -13.99 -11.17
CA ARG A 31 -0.68 -14.08 -12.35
C ARG A 31 0.08 -14.08 -13.68
N GLU A 32 1.30 -13.54 -13.69
CA GLU A 32 2.25 -13.67 -14.82
C GLU A 32 3.10 -14.97 -14.73
N GLY A 33 2.76 -15.89 -13.82
CA GLY A 33 3.37 -17.22 -13.73
C GLY A 33 4.72 -17.26 -13.02
N LYS A 34 5.07 -16.26 -12.21
CA LYS A 34 6.32 -16.22 -11.45
C LYS A 34 6.19 -16.89 -10.08
N SER A 35 7.28 -17.49 -9.60
CA SER A 35 7.39 -17.87 -8.20
C SER A 35 7.63 -16.64 -7.34
N VAL A 36 6.70 -16.37 -6.40
CA VAL A 36 6.70 -15.14 -5.61
C VAL A 36 6.73 -15.46 -4.13
N LEU A 37 7.66 -14.84 -3.40
CA LEU A 37 7.68 -14.79 -1.94
C LEU A 37 7.27 -13.38 -1.48
N LEU A 38 6.22 -13.29 -0.67
CA LEU A 38 5.78 -12.07 0.02
C LEU A 38 6.22 -12.13 1.47
N ILE A 39 7.11 -11.23 1.89
CA ILE A 39 7.63 -11.14 3.26
C ILE A 39 6.90 -10.03 4.01
N GLU A 40 6.28 -10.36 5.15
CA GLU A 40 5.57 -9.41 6.00
C GLU A 40 6.07 -9.51 7.45
N LYS A 41 6.38 -8.36 8.06
CA LYS A 41 6.86 -8.27 9.44
C LYS A 41 5.78 -8.49 10.51
N HIS A 42 4.52 -8.35 10.12
CA HIS A 42 3.36 -8.66 10.97
C HIS A 42 2.73 -10.00 10.58
N ILE A 43 1.67 -10.37 11.28
CA ILE A 43 0.93 -11.62 11.03
C ILE A 43 -0.32 -11.42 10.15
N ASN A 44 -0.50 -10.21 9.62
CA ASN A 44 -1.68 -9.80 8.85
C ASN A 44 -1.27 -8.99 7.62
N LEU A 45 -1.95 -9.20 6.50
CA LEU A 45 -1.76 -8.43 5.26
C LEU A 45 -2.57 -7.12 5.25
N GLY A 46 -2.20 -6.22 4.33
CA GLY A 46 -2.87 -4.97 4.04
C GLY A 46 -2.22 -3.73 4.69
N GLY A 47 -1.35 -3.92 5.69
CA GLY A 47 -0.59 -2.83 6.32
C GLY A 47 -1.47 -1.71 6.89
N LEU A 48 -1.26 -0.45 6.48
CA LEU A 48 -2.06 0.69 6.98
C LEU A 48 -3.55 0.53 6.73
N ALA A 49 -3.96 -0.13 5.65
CA ALA A 49 -5.36 -0.34 5.29
C ALA A 49 -6.08 -1.36 6.19
N THR A 50 -5.34 -2.17 6.93
CA THR A 50 -5.88 -3.22 7.82
C THR A 50 -5.43 -3.00 9.26
N ILE A 51 -4.28 -3.52 9.67
CA ILE A 51 -3.75 -3.40 11.03
C ILE A 51 -3.36 -1.95 11.40
N GLY A 52 -3.20 -1.08 10.41
CA GLY A 52 -3.04 0.37 10.61
C GLY A 52 -4.37 1.14 10.74
N LEU A 53 -5.51 0.48 10.65
CA LEU A 53 -6.87 1.00 10.85
C LEU A 53 -7.30 2.12 9.89
N ILE A 54 -6.59 2.35 8.77
CA ILE A 54 -7.00 3.30 7.74
C ILE A 54 -7.99 2.59 6.81
N SER A 55 -9.20 2.36 7.31
CA SER A 55 -10.25 1.55 6.67
C SER A 55 -11.18 2.37 5.78
N TRP A 56 -10.64 3.29 5.05
CA TRP A 56 -11.31 4.07 4.03
C TRP A 56 -10.66 3.83 2.68
N PHE A 57 -11.43 3.26 1.74
CA PHE A 57 -10.98 3.09 0.36
C PHE A 57 -11.31 4.37 -0.40
N GLU A 58 -10.28 5.06 -0.85
CA GLU A 58 -10.38 6.33 -1.54
C GLU A 58 -11.04 6.16 -2.91
N PRO A 59 -11.56 7.26 -3.49
CA PRO A 59 -12.28 7.21 -4.75
C PRO A 59 -11.51 6.59 -5.91
N LEU A 60 -12.19 5.76 -6.69
CA LEU A 60 -11.71 5.23 -7.98
C LEU A 60 -12.20 6.05 -9.18
N CYS A 61 -13.14 6.97 -8.95
CA CYS A 61 -13.75 7.83 -9.96
C CYS A 61 -13.43 9.30 -9.73
N ASP A 62 -13.54 10.09 -10.81
CA ASP A 62 -13.25 11.51 -10.82
C ASP A 62 -14.32 12.40 -10.15
N GLY A 63 -15.46 11.84 -9.77
CA GLY A 63 -16.60 12.58 -9.24
C GLY A 63 -17.67 12.92 -10.27
N GLU A 64 -17.43 12.62 -11.55
CA GLU A 64 -18.38 12.74 -12.66
C GLU A 64 -18.88 11.38 -13.18
N GLY A 65 -18.68 10.32 -12.39
CA GLY A 65 -19.11 8.98 -12.75
C GLY A 65 -18.14 8.21 -13.66
N ARG A 66 -17.01 8.81 -14.03
CA ARG A 66 -15.99 8.13 -14.84
C ARG A 66 -15.04 7.35 -13.95
N LYS A 67 -14.92 6.07 -14.23
CA LYS A 67 -13.96 5.19 -13.56
C LYS A 67 -12.54 5.53 -14.06
N ILE A 68 -11.70 6.02 -13.17
CA ILE A 68 -10.33 6.41 -13.45
C ILE A 68 -9.35 5.31 -13.04
N VAL A 69 -9.47 4.80 -11.82
CA VAL A 69 -8.56 3.76 -11.32
C VAL A 69 -9.20 2.39 -11.47
N THR A 70 -8.48 1.46 -12.09
CA THR A 70 -8.96 0.13 -12.44
C THR A 70 -7.95 -0.96 -12.06
N GLY A 71 -8.10 -2.16 -12.60
CA GLY A 71 -7.22 -3.29 -12.29
C GLY A 71 -7.34 -3.75 -10.84
N ASN A 72 -6.23 -3.99 -10.17
CA ASN A 72 -6.23 -4.48 -8.79
C ASN A 72 -6.92 -3.52 -7.81
N ALA A 73 -6.98 -2.21 -8.09
CA ALA A 73 -7.70 -1.29 -7.23
C ALA A 73 -9.21 -1.57 -7.22
N GLU A 74 -9.79 -1.87 -8.39
CA GLU A 74 -11.19 -2.28 -8.50
C GLU A 74 -11.45 -3.65 -7.86
N GLU A 75 -10.54 -4.59 -8.03
CA GLU A 75 -10.64 -5.91 -7.40
C GLU A 75 -10.57 -5.79 -5.87
N PHE A 76 -9.65 -5.00 -5.35
CA PHE A 76 -9.43 -4.86 -3.91
C PHE A 76 -10.56 -4.11 -3.20
N ILE A 77 -11.19 -3.10 -3.82
CA ILE A 77 -12.37 -2.46 -3.19
C ILE A 77 -13.53 -3.45 -3.08
N LYS A 78 -13.76 -4.27 -4.12
CA LYS A 78 -14.79 -5.33 -4.08
C LYS A 78 -14.44 -6.39 -3.04
N LEU A 79 -13.17 -6.77 -2.95
CA LEU A 79 -12.68 -7.71 -1.96
C LEU A 79 -12.85 -7.17 -0.53
N ALA A 80 -12.56 -5.89 -0.31
CA ALA A 80 -12.64 -5.25 1.00
C ALA A 80 -14.07 -5.29 1.61
N VAL A 81 -15.10 -5.29 0.77
CA VAL A 81 -16.50 -5.35 1.20
C VAL A 81 -17.13 -6.74 1.05
N SER A 82 -16.42 -7.71 0.48
CA SER A 82 -16.95 -9.06 0.22
C SER A 82 -17.27 -9.84 1.50
N CYS A 83 -16.58 -9.53 2.58
CA CYS A 83 -16.77 -10.13 3.90
C CYS A 83 -17.01 -8.99 4.91
N GLY A 84 -18.21 -8.88 5.41
CA GLY A 84 -18.59 -7.80 6.33
C GLY A 84 -19.76 -6.99 5.80
N TYR A 85 -19.69 -5.69 5.89
CA TYR A 85 -20.72 -4.80 5.34
C TYR A 85 -20.36 -4.34 3.92
N ASP A 86 -21.36 -4.30 3.08
CA ASP A 86 -21.27 -3.89 1.68
C ASP A 86 -21.82 -2.48 1.51
N ASN A 87 -20.95 -1.54 1.23
CA ASN A 87 -21.25 -0.14 0.98
C ASN A 87 -21.01 0.29 -0.47
N LEU A 88 -20.70 -0.65 -1.37
CA LEU A 88 -20.48 -0.32 -2.77
C LEU A 88 -21.77 0.13 -3.45
N HIS A 89 -21.65 1.09 -4.34
CA HIS A 89 -22.73 1.49 -5.22
C HIS A 89 -23.20 0.27 -6.08
N PRO A 90 -24.53 0.09 -6.34
CA PRO A 90 -25.04 -1.04 -7.09
C PRO A 90 -24.41 -1.24 -8.48
N VAL A 91 -24.02 -0.16 -9.16
CA VAL A 91 -23.31 -0.20 -10.46
C VAL A 91 -21.98 -0.96 -10.37
N TRP A 92 -21.38 -1.05 -9.18
CA TRP A 92 -20.16 -1.80 -8.91
C TRP A 92 -20.41 -3.18 -8.33
N GLY A 93 -21.67 -3.60 -8.29
CA GLY A 93 -22.08 -4.88 -7.74
C GLY A 93 -22.37 -4.86 -6.24
N GLY A 94 -22.48 -3.68 -5.64
CA GLY A 94 -22.91 -3.52 -4.25
C GLY A 94 -24.40 -3.76 -4.09
N LYS A 95 -24.82 -4.17 -2.88
CA LYS A 95 -26.24 -4.41 -2.53
C LYS A 95 -26.95 -3.14 -2.06
N SER A 96 -26.24 -2.25 -1.41
CA SER A 96 -26.75 -0.98 -0.92
C SER A 96 -25.74 0.11 -1.23
N GLY A 97 -25.89 0.80 -2.34
CA GLY A 97 -25.02 1.92 -2.68
C GLY A 97 -25.23 3.11 -1.76
N ASN A 98 -24.17 3.69 -1.27
CA ASN A 98 -24.23 4.96 -0.57
C ASN A 98 -24.31 6.11 -1.59
N LYS A 99 -25.52 6.59 -1.84
CA LYS A 99 -25.76 7.69 -2.78
C LYS A 99 -25.08 9.00 -2.38
N SER A 100 -24.69 9.16 -1.09
CA SER A 100 -24.00 10.38 -0.63
C SER A 100 -22.52 10.43 -1.04
N LEU A 101 -21.93 9.30 -1.42
CA LEU A 101 -20.58 9.22 -1.98
C LEU A 101 -20.59 9.49 -3.50
N ASN A 102 -21.77 9.68 -4.06
CA ASN A 102 -22.00 9.90 -5.47
C ASN A 102 -21.18 8.94 -6.35
N ASP A 103 -20.79 9.38 -7.49
CA ASP A 103 -20.14 8.57 -8.49
C ASP A 103 -18.61 8.44 -8.28
N ARG A 104 -18.11 8.65 -7.07
CA ARG A 104 -16.68 8.53 -6.77
C ARG A 104 -16.20 7.12 -6.44
N TYR A 105 -17.10 6.22 -6.08
CA TYR A 105 -16.79 4.83 -5.71
C TYR A 105 -15.73 4.73 -4.61
N SER A 106 -16.06 5.28 -3.45
CA SER A 106 -15.29 5.18 -2.21
C SER A 106 -16.12 4.52 -1.13
N THR A 107 -15.50 3.85 -0.17
CA THR A 107 -16.22 3.16 0.89
C THR A 107 -15.37 2.93 2.13
N PHE A 108 -16.06 2.83 3.28
CA PHE A 108 -15.52 2.17 4.47
C PHE A 108 -15.65 0.66 4.34
N TYR A 109 -14.78 -0.06 5.02
CA TYR A 109 -14.80 -1.53 5.04
C TYR A 109 -14.28 -2.06 6.39
N SER A 110 -14.48 -3.35 6.64
CA SER A 110 -13.90 -4.01 7.81
C SER A 110 -12.42 -4.33 7.56
N PRO A 111 -11.47 -3.70 8.27
CA PRO A 111 -10.05 -3.96 8.05
C PRO A 111 -9.66 -5.41 8.39
N THR A 112 -10.31 -6.00 9.38
CA THR A 112 -10.08 -7.41 9.76
C THR A 112 -10.49 -8.37 8.65
N PHE A 113 -11.69 -8.21 8.11
CA PHE A 113 -12.15 -9.06 7.00
C PHE A 113 -11.35 -8.83 5.73
N PHE A 114 -10.96 -7.58 5.46
CA PHE A 114 -10.11 -7.29 4.30
C PHE A 114 -8.74 -7.98 4.41
N SER A 115 -8.14 -8.01 5.61
CA SER A 115 -6.88 -8.73 5.82
C SER A 115 -7.01 -10.23 5.54
N LEU A 116 -8.06 -10.87 6.07
CA LEU A 116 -8.35 -12.29 5.82
C LEU A 116 -8.61 -12.56 4.33
N ALA A 117 -9.34 -11.68 3.67
CA ALA A 117 -9.63 -11.80 2.25
C ALA A 117 -8.37 -11.64 1.37
N LEU A 118 -7.45 -10.73 1.74
CA LEU A 118 -6.15 -10.59 1.08
C LEU A 118 -5.29 -11.85 1.25
N ASP A 119 -5.21 -12.42 2.46
CA ASP A 119 -4.46 -13.67 2.69
C ASP A 119 -5.01 -14.81 1.79
N LYS A 120 -6.33 -14.97 1.78
CA LYS A 120 -6.99 -15.97 0.93
C LYS A 120 -6.65 -15.73 -0.54
N LEU A 121 -6.79 -14.49 -1.04
CA LEU A 121 -6.50 -14.15 -2.43
C LEU A 121 -5.05 -14.45 -2.82
N MET A 122 -4.10 -14.11 -1.96
CA MET A 122 -2.67 -14.39 -2.21
C MET A 122 -2.41 -15.89 -2.32
N ARG A 123 -2.92 -16.68 -1.36
CA ARG A 123 -2.73 -18.15 -1.36
C ARG A 123 -3.39 -18.83 -2.56
N GLU A 124 -4.60 -18.43 -2.94
CA GLU A 124 -5.31 -18.95 -4.10
C GLU A 124 -4.59 -18.68 -5.44
N ASN A 125 -3.75 -17.63 -5.47
CA ASN A 125 -2.91 -17.33 -6.63
C ASN A 125 -1.48 -17.86 -6.51
N GLY A 126 -1.18 -18.74 -5.53
CA GLY A 126 0.12 -19.40 -5.40
C GLY A 126 1.24 -18.52 -4.86
N VAL A 127 0.92 -17.40 -4.22
CA VAL A 127 1.92 -16.55 -3.54
C VAL A 127 2.36 -17.23 -2.25
N ALA A 128 3.66 -17.50 -2.10
CA ALA A 128 4.24 -17.90 -0.83
C ALA A 128 4.28 -16.69 0.11
N ILE A 129 3.77 -16.85 1.34
CA ILE A 129 3.75 -15.77 2.33
C ILE A 129 4.61 -16.16 3.52
N LEU A 130 5.50 -15.27 3.93
CA LEU A 130 6.33 -15.41 5.11
C LEU A 130 5.98 -14.30 6.10
N TYR A 131 5.19 -14.66 7.10
CA TYR A 131 4.78 -13.78 8.18
C TYR A 131 5.79 -13.70 9.31
N ASP A 132 5.58 -12.71 10.21
CA ASP A 132 6.41 -12.47 11.40
C ASP A 132 7.91 -12.49 11.07
N THR A 133 8.25 -11.88 9.94
CA THR A 133 9.59 -11.93 9.37
C THR A 133 10.03 -10.54 8.92
N LEU A 134 11.09 -10.06 9.54
CA LEU A 134 11.70 -8.79 9.20
C LEU A 134 12.72 -8.96 8.06
N ALA A 135 12.48 -8.33 6.92
CA ALA A 135 13.51 -8.15 5.90
C ALA A 135 14.53 -7.12 6.39
N THR A 136 15.75 -7.55 6.65
CA THR A 136 16.78 -6.73 7.27
C THR A 136 17.68 -6.04 6.27
N TYR A 137 18.18 -6.76 5.27
CA TYR A 137 19.12 -6.23 4.28
C TYR A 137 18.94 -6.88 2.92
N PRO A 138 19.03 -6.11 1.81
CA PRO A 138 19.24 -6.67 0.48
C PRO A 138 20.72 -7.10 0.36
N GLU A 139 20.96 -8.28 -0.17
CA GLU A 139 22.28 -8.68 -0.61
C GLU A 139 22.54 -8.11 -2.00
N THR A 140 23.62 -7.35 -2.19
CA THR A 140 23.88 -6.63 -3.43
C THR A 140 25.25 -6.91 -3.98
N GLU A 141 25.34 -7.06 -5.30
CA GLU A 141 26.60 -7.13 -6.04
C GLU A 141 26.54 -6.15 -7.20
N LYS A 142 27.42 -5.15 -7.24
CA LYS A 142 27.48 -4.13 -8.30
C LYS A 142 26.10 -3.51 -8.63
N ASN A 143 25.37 -3.11 -7.59
CA ASN A 143 24.01 -2.57 -7.68
C ASN A 143 22.93 -3.56 -8.15
N LEU A 144 23.25 -4.83 -8.32
CA LEU A 144 22.24 -5.88 -8.50
C LEU A 144 21.86 -6.47 -7.15
N VAL A 145 20.58 -6.51 -6.84
CA VAL A 145 20.07 -7.20 -5.66
C VAL A 145 20.03 -8.70 -5.97
N LYS A 146 20.72 -9.51 -5.16
CA LYS A 146 20.80 -10.98 -5.32
C LYS A 146 19.76 -11.71 -4.48
N GLY A 147 19.20 -11.05 -3.51
CA GLY A 147 18.22 -11.59 -2.58
C GLY A 147 18.05 -10.72 -1.35
N VAL A 148 17.31 -11.23 -0.39
CA VAL A 148 16.95 -10.51 0.84
C VAL A 148 17.34 -11.34 2.06
N ILE A 149 18.02 -10.70 3.02
CA ILE A 149 18.30 -11.25 4.34
C ILE A 149 17.14 -10.93 5.26
N THR A 150 16.70 -11.94 6.00
CA THR A 150 15.57 -11.84 6.92
C THR A 150 15.97 -12.29 8.33
N GLU A 151 15.18 -11.88 9.31
CA GLU A 151 15.27 -12.33 10.70
C GLU A 151 13.87 -12.70 11.19
N ASN A 152 13.72 -13.88 11.78
CA ASN A 152 12.49 -14.38 12.42
C ASN A 152 12.82 -15.38 13.53
N ILE A 153 11.83 -16.15 14.00
CA ILE A 153 11.99 -17.13 15.09
C ILE A 153 13.05 -18.23 14.73
N ASP A 154 13.26 -18.54 13.47
CA ASP A 154 14.29 -19.49 13.01
C ASP A 154 15.69 -18.87 12.96
N GLY A 155 15.81 -17.56 13.23
CA GLY A 155 17.04 -16.80 13.11
C GLY A 155 17.20 -16.19 11.71
N ARG A 156 18.48 -15.98 11.31
CA ARG A 156 18.81 -15.28 10.08
C ARG A 156 18.76 -16.19 8.88
N SER A 157 18.00 -15.78 7.86
CA SER A 157 17.86 -16.49 6.59
C SER A 157 18.15 -15.58 5.40
N TYR A 158 18.56 -16.17 4.28
CA TYR A 158 18.80 -15.50 3.00
C TYR A 158 17.91 -16.13 1.92
N TYR A 159 17.11 -15.31 1.27
CA TYR A 159 16.22 -15.69 0.16
C TYR A 159 16.78 -15.13 -1.15
N PRO A 160 17.43 -15.96 -1.97
CA PRO A 160 17.89 -15.55 -3.29
C PRO A 160 16.70 -15.26 -4.22
N CYS A 161 16.87 -14.26 -5.10
CA CYS A 161 15.85 -13.96 -6.13
C CYS A 161 16.45 -13.22 -7.32
N LYS A 162 15.70 -13.17 -8.42
CA LYS A 162 16.08 -12.41 -9.62
C LYS A 162 15.73 -10.92 -9.49
N ILE A 163 14.57 -10.62 -8.89
CA ILE A 163 14.08 -9.24 -8.71
C ILE A 163 13.52 -9.08 -7.30
N VAL A 164 13.78 -7.92 -6.71
CA VAL A 164 13.14 -7.48 -5.46
C VAL A 164 12.17 -6.34 -5.74
N ILE A 165 10.98 -6.39 -5.11
CA ILE A 165 10.03 -5.29 -5.08
C ILE A 165 9.92 -4.78 -3.64
N ASP A 166 10.40 -3.56 -3.38
CA ASP A 166 10.26 -2.89 -2.09
C ASP A 166 8.85 -2.29 -1.97
N CYS A 167 8.06 -2.83 -1.06
CA CYS A 167 6.73 -2.37 -0.68
C CYS A 167 6.64 -2.06 0.82
N THR A 168 7.78 -1.80 1.47
CA THR A 168 7.86 -1.61 2.94
C THR A 168 7.11 -0.37 3.44
N GLY A 169 6.79 0.57 2.54
CA GLY A 169 6.16 1.85 2.88
C GLY A 169 7.11 2.88 3.49
N GLU A 170 8.38 2.50 3.65
CA GLU A 170 9.46 3.34 4.18
C GLU A 170 10.74 3.26 3.33
N ALA A 171 10.68 2.56 2.18
CA ALA A 171 11.80 2.31 1.27
C ALA A 171 13.03 1.72 1.98
N SER A 172 12.81 0.81 2.93
CA SER A 172 13.91 0.30 3.76
C SER A 172 14.85 -0.61 2.99
N VAL A 173 14.36 -1.38 2.03
CA VAL A 173 15.18 -2.23 1.15
C VAL A 173 15.95 -1.37 0.16
N ALA A 174 15.25 -0.48 -0.55
CA ALA A 174 15.87 0.40 -1.54
C ALA A 174 16.95 1.29 -0.93
N ALA A 175 16.67 1.92 0.22
CA ALA A 175 17.64 2.76 0.91
C ALA A 175 18.88 1.97 1.38
N ARG A 176 18.69 0.74 1.87
CA ARG A 176 19.82 -0.13 2.28
C ARG A 176 20.58 -0.69 1.09
N ALA A 177 19.97 -0.83 -0.07
CA ALA A 177 20.65 -1.15 -1.32
C ALA A 177 21.49 0.03 -1.85
N GLY A 178 21.26 1.24 -1.37
CA GLY A 178 21.96 2.46 -1.79
C GLY A 178 21.21 3.30 -2.82
N VAL A 179 19.91 3.02 -3.05
CA VAL A 179 19.06 3.86 -3.90
C VAL A 179 18.92 5.23 -3.23
N PRO A 180 19.17 6.34 -3.93
CA PRO A 180 18.94 7.68 -3.37
C PRO A 180 17.48 7.86 -2.96
N THR A 181 17.26 8.47 -1.80
CA THR A 181 15.92 8.71 -1.25
C THR A 181 15.75 10.17 -0.80
N ARG A 182 14.51 10.61 -0.73
CA ARG A 182 14.10 11.87 -0.09
C ARG A 182 13.15 11.59 1.06
N THR A 183 13.15 12.47 2.05
CA THR A 183 12.25 12.42 3.21
C THR A 183 11.11 13.42 3.07
N PHE A 184 10.05 13.22 3.87
CA PHE A 184 8.86 14.06 3.90
C PHE A 184 8.59 14.60 5.30
N ILE A 185 7.83 15.67 5.35
CA ILE A 185 7.30 16.22 6.60
C ILE A 185 5.92 15.61 6.86
N ASN A 186 5.67 15.14 8.07
CA ASN A 186 4.42 14.49 8.45
C ASN A 186 3.75 15.21 9.63
N ASP A 187 2.42 15.29 9.56
CA ASP A 187 1.61 15.63 10.72
C ASP A 187 1.57 14.47 11.73
N ARG A 188 1.47 14.82 13.00
CA ARG A 188 1.32 13.84 14.10
C ARG A 188 -0.16 13.50 14.30
N THR A 189 -0.75 12.85 13.30
CA THR A 189 -2.13 12.38 13.34
C THR A 189 -2.21 10.87 13.35
N PHE A 190 -3.19 10.32 14.03
CA PHE A 190 -3.45 8.88 14.04
C PHE A 190 -4.96 8.60 14.16
N VAL A 191 -5.33 7.38 13.80
CA VAL A 191 -6.70 6.88 13.83
C VAL A 191 -6.81 5.75 14.82
N VAL A 192 -7.86 5.73 15.59
CA VAL A 192 -8.30 4.60 16.41
C VAL A 192 -9.70 4.19 16.00
N HIS A 193 -10.07 2.94 16.24
CA HIS A 193 -11.46 2.52 16.16
C HIS A 193 -12.05 2.44 17.56
N ASP A 194 -13.15 3.13 17.77
CA ASP A 194 -13.94 3.10 19.00
C ASP A 194 -15.38 2.67 18.74
N THR A 195 -16.14 2.47 19.79
CA THR A 195 -17.56 2.16 19.72
C THR A 195 -18.35 3.08 20.63
N ASP A 196 -19.58 3.36 20.25
CA ASP A 196 -20.64 3.93 21.09
C ASP A 196 -21.37 2.80 21.81
N LYS A 197 -21.32 2.75 23.13
CA LYS A 197 -21.92 1.67 23.93
C LYS A 197 -23.44 1.61 23.81
N GLY A 198 -24.10 2.75 23.63
CA GLY A 198 -25.54 2.80 23.35
C GLY A 198 -25.88 2.11 22.04
N LYS A 199 -25.15 2.42 20.99
CA LYS A 199 -25.32 1.80 19.66
C LYS A 199 -24.88 0.33 19.63
N THR A 200 -23.91 -0.06 20.45
CA THR A 200 -23.52 -1.47 20.59
C THR A 200 -24.66 -2.32 21.15
N ALA A 201 -25.42 -1.78 22.11
CA ALA A 201 -26.62 -2.46 22.62
C ALA A 201 -27.72 -2.58 21.57
N GLU A 202 -27.86 -1.59 20.69
CA GLU A 202 -28.80 -1.60 19.57
C GLU A 202 -28.36 -2.58 18.46
N PHE A 203 -27.07 -2.70 18.19
CA PHE A 203 -26.49 -3.62 17.23
C PHE A 203 -26.94 -5.08 17.45
N SER A 204 -27.05 -5.52 18.68
CA SER A 204 -27.53 -6.87 19.00
C SER A 204 -28.94 -7.17 18.43
N LYS A 205 -29.68 -6.15 18.04
CA LYS A 205 -31.02 -6.24 17.46
C LYS A 205 -31.03 -6.06 15.93
N THR A 206 -30.13 -5.24 15.39
CA THR A 206 -30.17 -4.81 13.99
C THR A 206 -29.10 -5.45 13.12
N ALA A 207 -28.07 -6.04 13.72
CA ALA A 207 -26.90 -6.58 13.02
C ALA A 207 -26.20 -5.58 12.07
N ASP A 208 -26.33 -4.28 12.32
CA ASP A 208 -25.69 -3.24 11.52
C ASP A 208 -24.30 -2.90 12.04
N MET A 209 -23.27 -3.48 11.38
CA MET A 209 -21.87 -3.30 11.75
C MET A 209 -21.36 -1.87 11.61
N THR A 210 -22.03 -0.99 10.89
CA THR A 210 -21.60 0.40 10.70
C THR A 210 -21.66 1.21 11.99
N TYR A 211 -22.49 0.82 12.95
CA TYR A 211 -22.60 1.46 14.26
C TYR A 211 -21.53 1.03 15.27
N LEU A 212 -20.84 -0.09 15.04
CA LEU A 212 -19.85 -0.60 15.98
C LEU A 212 -18.49 0.07 15.86
N ARG A 213 -18.22 0.76 14.76
CA ARG A 213 -16.91 1.34 14.52
C ARG A 213 -17.04 2.82 14.21
N HIS A 214 -16.44 3.60 15.07
CA HIS A 214 -16.20 5.01 14.83
C HIS A 214 -14.73 5.20 14.45
N TRP A 215 -14.50 5.88 13.34
CA TRP A 215 -13.18 6.26 12.90
C TRP A 215 -12.81 7.59 13.56
N GLN A 216 -12.01 7.52 14.62
CA GLN A 216 -11.63 8.70 15.39
C GLN A 216 -10.26 9.20 14.98
N TRP A 217 -10.23 10.35 14.34
CA TRP A 217 -9.00 11.09 14.09
C TRP A 217 -8.57 11.84 15.35
N LEU A 218 -7.35 11.53 15.81
CA LEU A 218 -6.72 12.23 16.92
C LEU A 218 -5.50 12.99 16.39
N LYS A 219 -5.34 14.24 16.81
CA LYS A 219 -4.18 15.06 16.49
C LYS A 219 -3.37 15.28 17.77
N ALA A 220 -2.13 14.87 17.77
CA ALA A 220 -1.19 15.26 18.82
C ALA A 220 -0.79 16.72 18.59
N ASP A 221 -0.90 17.52 19.64
CA ASP A 221 -0.58 18.97 19.57
C ASP A 221 0.94 19.19 19.62
N GLN A 222 1.61 18.88 18.51
CA GLN A 222 3.05 18.91 18.41
C GLN A 222 3.54 19.34 17.03
N LYS A 223 4.83 19.69 16.97
CA LYS A 223 5.53 20.05 15.73
C LYS A 223 5.48 18.86 14.72
N PRO A 224 5.38 19.14 13.43
CA PRO A 224 5.48 18.13 12.40
C PRO A 224 6.76 17.29 12.53
N LEU A 225 6.67 16.02 12.09
CA LEU A 225 7.81 15.12 11.99
C LEU A 225 8.57 15.44 10.70
N ALA A 226 9.73 16.07 10.81
CA ALA A 226 10.56 16.43 9.66
C ALA A 226 11.54 15.30 9.27
N GLU A 227 11.94 14.48 10.24
CA GLU A 227 12.88 13.39 10.04
C GLU A 227 12.38 12.16 10.80
N ILE A 228 12.31 11.03 10.10
CA ILE A 228 11.84 9.77 10.67
C ILE A 228 13.03 8.84 10.88
N ASN A 229 13.29 8.56 12.13
CA ASN A 229 14.21 7.54 12.62
C ASN A 229 13.57 6.82 13.81
N SER A 230 14.23 5.83 14.38
CA SER A 230 13.68 5.05 15.50
C SER A 230 13.32 5.90 16.72
N GLN A 231 14.09 6.96 17.00
CA GLN A 231 13.80 7.84 18.13
C GLN A 231 12.54 8.68 17.88
N THR A 232 12.46 9.36 16.73
CA THR A 232 11.29 10.20 16.39
C THR A 232 10.03 9.39 16.21
N GLU A 233 10.13 8.16 15.71
CA GLU A 233 9.01 7.22 15.62
C GLU A 233 8.51 6.81 17.03
N ASN A 234 9.40 6.49 17.95
CA ASN A 234 9.05 6.18 19.34
C ASN A 234 8.41 7.38 20.05
N GLU A 235 8.92 8.59 19.83
CA GLU A 235 8.31 9.81 20.35
C GLU A 235 6.90 10.02 19.79
N TYR A 236 6.70 9.83 18.49
CA TYR A 236 5.37 9.87 17.85
C TYR A 236 4.40 8.87 18.48
N LEU A 237 4.81 7.60 18.65
CA LEU A 237 3.98 6.57 19.26
C LEU A 237 3.61 6.89 20.71
N LYS A 238 4.55 7.42 21.48
CA LYS A 238 4.32 7.86 22.86
C LYS A 238 3.27 8.98 22.91
N GLU A 239 3.38 9.97 22.04
CA GLU A 239 2.44 11.09 21.97
C GLU A 239 1.06 10.65 21.50
N CYS A 240 0.98 9.77 20.49
CA CYS A 240 -0.28 9.18 20.05
C CYS A 240 -1.01 8.46 21.19
N LYS A 241 -0.30 7.63 21.95
CA LYS A 241 -0.87 6.90 23.09
C LYS A 241 -1.32 7.84 24.21
N LYS A 242 -0.52 8.87 24.52
CA LYS A 242 -0.87 9.91 25.49
C LYS A 242 -2.14 10.65 25.06
N THR A 243 -2.20 11.10 23.82
CA THR A 243 -3.37 11.81 23.27
C THR A 243 -4.63 10.94 23.33
N ALA A 244 -4.53 9.65 23.02
CA ALA A 244 -5.67 8.72 23.13
C ALA A 244 -6.14 8.60 24.58
N ILE A 245 -5.23 8.42 25.53
CA ILE A 245 -5.57 8.33 26.95
C ILE A 245 -6.29 9.60 27.44
N GLU A 246 -5.76 10.77 27.08
CA GLU A 246 -6.35 12.06 27.47
C GLU A 246 -7.74 12.26 26.85
N PHE A 247 -7.89 11.94 25.56
CA PHE A 247 -9.19 12.00 24.88
C PHE A 247 -10.24 11.12 25.57
N TYR A 248 -9.93 9.85 25.83
CA TYR A 248 -10.88 8.92 26.43
C TYR A 248 -11.10 9.14 27.91
N LYS A 249 -10.14 9.74 28.66
CA LYS A 249 -10.38 10.19 30.04
C LYS A 249 -11.40 11.32 30.13
N ASN A 250 -11.43 12.21 29.14
CA ASN A 250 -12.31 13.36 29.07
C ASN A 250 -13.64 13.06 28.35
N THR A 251 -13.77 11.90 27.75
CA THR A 251 -15.00 11.42 27.13
C THR A 251 -15.85 10.68 28.16
N ASN A 252 -17.17 10.69 28.02
CA ASN A 252 -18.04 9.97 28.92
C ASN A 252 -17.74 8.45 28.87
N LYS A 253 -17.16 7.94 29.95
CA LYS A 253 -16.71 6.54 30.07
C LYS A 253 -17.85 5.52 29.91
N ASN A 254 -19.10 5.94 30.11
CA ASN A 254 -20.28 5.09 29.99
C ASN A 254 -20.77 4.98 28.54
N GLU A 255 -20.29 5.83 27.66
CA GLU A 255 -20.78 5.93 26.28
C GLU A 255 -19.83 5.38 25.24
N ARG A 256 -18.52 5.43 25.48
CA ARG A 256 -17.50 5.05 24.47
C ARG A 256 -16.43 4.11 25.01
N GLU A 257 -15.92 3.27 24.14
CA GLU A 257 -14.81 2.37 24.40
C GLU A 257 -13.93 2.21 23.16
N ILE A 258 -12.63 2.16 23.36
CA ILE A 258 -11.68 1.84 22.28
C ILE A 258 -11.84 0.36 21.92
N LEU A 259 -12.12 0.06 20.66
CA LEU A 259 -12.19 -1.31 20.16
C LEU A 259 -10.80 -1.86 19.86
N THR A 260 -9.96 -1.05 19.19
CA THR A 260 -8.62 -1.46 18.82
C THR A 260 -7.72 -0.27 18.55
N LEU A 261 -6.45 -0.45 18.83
CA LEU A 261 -5.37 0.48 18.48
C LEU A 261 -4.65 -0.02 17.22
N PRO A 262 -4.02 0.88 16.44
CA PRO A 262 -3.20 0.46 15.31
C PRO A 262 -1.99 -0.36 15.79
N GLU A 263 -1.68 -1.44 15.08
CA GLU A 263 -0.55 -2.32 15.37
C GLU A 263 0.76 -1.88 14.69
N LEU A 264 0.70 -0.82 13.91
CA LEU A 264 1.87 -0.24 13.26
C LEU A 264 1.81 1.30 13.32
N PRO A 265 2.95 1.99 13.21
CA PRO A 265 2.99 3.45 13.16
C PRO A 265 2.19 3.98 11.97
N GLN A 266 1.26 4.88 12.23
CA GLN A 266 0.45 5.48 11.16
C GLN A 266 1.14 6.70 10.52
N ILE A 267 2.45 6.72 10.45
CA ILE A 267 3.22 7.74 9.73
C ILE A 267 2.96 7.54 8.24
N ARG A 268 2.42 8.56 7.59
CA ARG A 268 1.95 8.45 6.19
C ARG A 268 3.09 8.38 5.19
N LEU A 269 4.12 9.17 5.41
CA LEU A 269 5.24 9.33 4.48
C LEU A 269 6.54 9.39 5.27
N ILE A 270 7.44 8.45 5.03
CA ILE A 270 8.76 8.43 5.67
C ILE A 270 9.79 8.89 4.65
N ARG A 271 9.94 8.12 3.59
CA ARG A 271 10.81 8.45 2.47
C ARG A 271 10.27 7.86 1.17
N ALA A 272 10.69 8.44 0.06
CA ALA A 272 10.50 7.91 -1.28
C ALA A 272 11.84 7.77 -1.99
N ILE A 273 11.92 6.91 -2.98
CA ILE A 273 13.10 6.79 -3.83
C ILE A 273 13.22 8.02 -4.75
N SER A 274 14.45 8.27 -5.22
CA SER A 274 14.69 9.11 -6.39
C SER A 274 14.72 8.18 -7.60
N GLY A 275 13.59 8.06 -8.30
CA GLY A 275 13.45 7.25 -9.51
C GLY A 275 14.01 7.94 -10.74
N ASP A 276 13.99 7.23 -11.88
CA ASP A 276 14.37 7.81 -13.18
C ASP A 276 13.40 8.92 -13.61
N GLU A 277 12.15 8.83 -13.18
CA GLU A 277 11.14 9.88 -13.32
C GLU A 277 10.54 10.20 -11.94
N THR A 278 10.00 11.40 -11.81
CA THR A 278 9.32 11.84 -10.59
C THR A 278 7.91 12.29 -10.93
N PHE A 279 6.90 11.66 -10.36
CA PHE A 279 5.52 12.09 -10.50
C PHE A 279 5.29 13.40 -9.73
N LEU A 280 4.88 14.45 -10.41
CA LEU A 280 4.81 15.79 -9.84
C LEU A 280 3.45 16.10 -9.20
N GLY A 281 2.33 15.58 -9.74
CA GLY A 281 0.98 15.82 -9.24
C GLY A 281 0.58 17.29 -9.23
N ARG A 282 1.08 18.09 -10.19
CA ARG A 282 0.78 19.51 -10.26
C ARG A 282 -0.52 19.76 -11.02
N LYS A 283 -1.16 20.88 -10.73
CA LYS A 283 -2.38 21.30 -11.43
C LYS A 283 -2.19 21.38 -12.95
N GLU A 284 -1.00 21.79 -13.39
CA GLU A 284 -0.63 21.88 -14.79
C GLU A 284 -0.51 20.53 -15.47
N ASP A 285 -0.41 19.44 -14.73
CA ASP A 285 -0.25 18.07 -15.26
C ASP A 285 -1.59 17.30 -15.34
N ILE A 286 -2.70 17.95 -14.96
CA ILE A 286 -4.04 17.37 -15.07
C ILE A 286 -4.34 17.07 -16.53
N ASP A 287 -4.88 15.86 -16.80
CA ASP A 287 -5.27 15.37 -18.12
C ASP A 287 -4.14 15.35 -19.17
N LYS A 288 -2.88 15.52 -18.75
CA LYS A 288 -1.75 15.40 -19.69
C LYS A 288 -1.39 13.94 -19.94
N PRO A 289 -1.22 13.56 -21.20
CA PRO A 289 -0.79 12.21 -21.54
C PRO A 289 0.65 11.96 -21.12
N VAL A 290 0.93 10.72 -20.67
CA VAL A 290 2.26 10.22 -20.30
C VAL A 290 2.59 9.02 -21.18
N ASN A 291 3.66 9.10 -21.97
CA ASN A 291 4.00 8.08 -22.97
C ASN A 291 4.22 6.68 -22.35
N ASN A 292 4.76 6.64 -21.14
CA ASN A 292 5.06 5.41 -20.39
C ASN A 292 4.13 5.25 -19.17
N SER A 293 2.85 5.59 -19.33
CA SER A 293 1.86 5.52 -18.27
C SER A 293 1.62 4.08 -17.77
N ILE A 294 1.79 3.87 -16.47
CA ILE A 294 1.43 2.61 -15.79
C ILE A 294 -0.03 2.53 -15.39
N GLY A 295 -0.77 3.61 -15.56
CA GLY A 295 -2.19 3.73 -15.25
C GLY A 295 -2.60 5.14 -14.86
N THR A 296 -3.90 5.28 -14.61
CA THR A 296 -4.54 6.55 -14.29
C THR A 296 -4.92 6.65 -12.82
N MET A 297 -4.87 7.86 -12.26
CA MET A 297 -5.26 8.18 -10.88
C MET A 297 -6.16 9.40 -10.82
N SER A 298 -7.12 9.39 -9.91
CA SER A 298 -7.86 10.58 -9.47
C SER A 298 -7.37 11.04 -8.11
N ASP A 299 -7.40 12.35 -7.87
CA ASP A 299 -7.13 12.91 -6.55
C ASP A 299 -8.35 12.69 -5.64
N PHE A 300 -8.14 12.21 -4.41
CA PHE A 300 -9.23 12.00 -3.45
C PHE A 300 -9.78 13.31 -2.88
N ALA A 301 -8.97 14.36 -2.84
CA ALA A 301 -9.32 15.65 -2.24
C ALA A 301 -9.93 16.62 -3.25
N HIS A 302 -9.54 16.52 -4.52
CA HIS A 302 -9.99 17.45 -5.57
C HIS A 302 -10.73 16.69 -6.67
N LEU A 303 -11.94 17.15 -6.97
CA LEU A 303 -12.68 16.72 -8.16
C LEU A 303 -11.91 17.15 -9.41
N ASP A 304 -12.05 16.44 -10.48
CA ASP A 304 -11.44 16.72 -11.79
C ASP A 304 -9.90 16.67 -11.86
N TYR A 305 -9.23 16.35 -10.76
CA TYR A 305 -7.79 16.13 -10.79
C TYR A 305 -7.51 14.68 -11.19
N ARG A 306 -7.10 14.49 -12.43
CA ARG A 306 -6.81 13.21 -13.07
C ARG A 306 -5.40 13.24 -13.64
N PHE A 307 -4.69 12.12 -13.47
CA PHE A 307 -3.29 12.02 -13.84
C PHE A 307 -2.99 10.66 -14.48
N GLU A 308 -2.07 10.65 -15.41
CA GLU A 308 -1.38 9.45 -15.88
C GLU A 308 -0.05 9.32 -15.14
N ILE A 309 0.29 8.13 -14.67
CA ILE A 309 1.44 7.90 -13.79
C ILE A 309 2.61 7.32 -14.58
N PRO A 310 3.81 7.94 -14.57
CA PRO A 310 4.95 7.46 -15.33
C PRO A 310 5.58 6.21 -14.73
N TYR A 311 6.03 5.29 -15.58
CA TYR A 311 6.70 4.05 -15.18
C TYR A 311 8.00 4.29 -14.42
N GLY A 312 8.80 5.27 -14.85
CA GLY A 312 10.10 5.58 -14.24
C GLY A 312 10.05 6.05 -12.79
N CYS A 313 8.84 6.28 -12.22
CA CYS A 313 8.71 6.56 -10.79
C CYS A 313 8.86 5.31 -9.90
N LEU A 314 8.84 4.10 -10.49
CA LEU A 314 8.92 2.84 -9.74
C LEU A 314 10.35 2.32 -9.54
N TYR A 315 11.34 2.84 -10.24
CA TYR A 315 12.72 2.32 -10.20
C TYR A 315 13.77 3.42 -10.36
N ASN A 316 15.02 3.06 -10.03
CA ASN A 316 16.20 3.84 -10.38
C ASN A 316 17.12 2.93 -11.23
N SER A 317 17.48 3.38 -12.44
CA SER A 317 18.20 2.58 -13.44
C SER A 317 19.58 2.10 -12.98
N LYS A 318 20.17 2.72 -11.95
CA LYS A 318 21.39 2.23 -11.32
C LYS A 318 21.19 0.89 -10.58
N PHE A 319 19.94 0.55 -10.24
CA PHE A 319 19.56 -0.70 -9.56
C PHE A 319 18.55 -1.45 -10.44
N PRO A 320 19.00 -2.06 -11.54
CA PRO A 320 18.12 -2.46 -12.64
C PRO A 320 17.16 -3.62 -12.33
N ASN A 321 17.33 -4.28 -11.19
CA ASN A 321 16.45 -5.36 -10.75
C ASN A 321 15.77 -5.09 -9.38
N LEU A 322 15.62 -3.80 -9.04
CA LEU A 322 14.91 -3.35 -7.84
C LEU A 322 13.79 -2.39 -8.21
N LEU A 323 12.57 -2.76 -7.87
CA LEU A 323 11.37 -1.94 -8.02
C LEU A 323 10.87 -1.46 -6.66
N CYS A 324 10.17 -0.34 -6.66
CA CYS A 324 9.51 0.22 -5.49
C CYS A 324 8.03 0.48 -5.81
N ALA A 325 7.13 0.20 -4.87
CA ALA A 325 5.71 0.45 -5.06
C ALA A 325 5.04 0.98 -3.78
N GLY A 326 3.89 1.60 -3.97
CA GLY A 326 3.14 2.24 -2.89
C GLY A 326 3.65 3.64 -2.56
N ARG A 327 3.59 4.01 -1.29
CA ARG A 327 3.92 5.37 -0.82
C ARG A 327 5.41 5.73 -0.84
N ILE A 328 6.24 4.90 -1.45
CA ILE A 328 7.70 5.08 -1.55
C ILE A 328 8.18 5.36 -2.98
N VAL A 329 7.28 5.39 -3.94
CA VAL A 329 7.59 5.70 -5.33
C VAL A 329 8.12 7.13 -5.49
N SER A 330 8.87 7.40 -6.56
CA SER A 330 9.44 8.72 -6.83
C SER A 330 8.33 9.72 -7.16
N ALA A 331 8.05 10.62 -6.22
CA ALA A 331 7.04 11.66 -6.37
C ALA A 331 7.37 12.91 -5.56
N THR A 332 6.83 14.06 -5.95
CA THR A 332 6.86 15.29 -5.12
C THR A 332 5.87 15.20 -3.95
N ASP A 333 5.79 16.23 -3.10
CA ASP A 333 4.81 16.28 -2.00
C ASP A 333 3.37 16.23 -2.51
N ASN A 334 3.07 16.94 -3.61
CA ASN A 334 1.76 16.89 -4.26
C ASN A 334 1.53 15.51 -4.91
N GLY A 335 2.51 15.01 -5.66
CA GLY A 335 2.41 13.71 -6.34
C GLY A 335 2.21 12.55 -5.37
N ILE A 336 2.97 12.52 -4.27
CA ILE A 336 2.82 11.43 -3.31
C ILE A 336 1.49 11.49 -2.56
N SER A 337 0.90 12.68 -2.39
CA SER A 337 -0.44 12.81 -1.81
C SER A 337 -1.50 12.10 -2.66
N VAL A 338 -1.35 12.07 -3.98
CA VAL A 338 -2.21 11.33 -4.91
C VAL A 338 -1.90 9.82 -4.86
N LEU A 339 -0.62 9.42 -4.82
CA LEU A 339 -0.21 8.01 -4.99
C LEU A 339 -0.19 7.17 -3.71
N ARG A 340 -0.08 7.79 -2.52
CA ARG A 340 0.03 7.06 -1.24
C ARG A 340 -1.26 6.42 -0.75
N VAL A 341 -2.39 6.77 -1.35
CA VAL A 341 -3.71 6.23 -1.02
C VAL A 341 -3.87 4.79 -1.51
N ILE A 342 -4.88 4.07 -1.00
CA ILE A 342 -5.07 2.64 -1.33
C ILE A 342 -5.10 2.39 -2.84
N PRO A 343 -5.88 3.13 -3.66
CA PRO A 343 -5.89 2.92 -5.11
C PRO A 343 -4.52 3.13 -5.77
N GLY A 344 -3.78 4.16 -5.37
CA GLY A 344 -2.43 4.42 -5.89
C GLY A 344 -1.42 3.34 -5.48
N CYS A 345 -1.56 2.79 -4.26
CA CYS A 345 -0.76 1.65 -3.84
C CYS A 345 -1.10 0.38 -4.66
N CYS A 346 -2.38 0.15 -4.97
CA CYS A 346 -2.79 -0.95 -5.85
C CYS A 346 -2.17 -0.79 -7.24
N LEU A 347 -2.30 0.38 -7.85
CA LEU A 347 -1.81 0.68 -9.19
C LEU A 347 -0.29 0.49 -9.30
N THR A 348 0.47 1.12 -8.42
CA THR A 348 1.94 1.05 -8.44
C THR A 348 2.44 -0.36 -8.12
N GLY A 349 1.77 -1.08 -7.21
CA GLY A 349 2.06 -2.48 -6.92
C GLY A 349 1.79 -3.38 -8.12
N GLN A 350 0.64 -3.25 -8.77
CA GLN A 350 0.28 -4.01 -9.96
C GLN A 350 1.31 -3.82 -11.08
N ALA A 351 1.66 -2.57 -11.35
CA ALA A 351 2.65 -2.26 -12.37
C ALA A 351 4.04 -2.83 -12.04
N ALA A 352 4.48 -2.74 -10.78
CA ALA A 352 5.75 -3.31 -10.35
C ALA A 352 5.78 -4.84 -10.47
N GLY A 353 4.70 -5.54 -10.09
CA GLY A 353 4.60 -6.99 -10.23
C GLY A 353 4.67 -7.46 -11.67
N ILE A 354 3.92 -6.81 -12.57
CA ILE A 354 3.95 -7.09 -14.02
C ILE A 354 5.34 -6.77 -14.60
N ALA A 355 5.93 -5.62 -14.24
CA ALA A 355 7.24 -5.22 -14.72
C ALA A 355 8.33 -6.22 -14.32
N ALA A 356 8.30 -6.70 -13.08
CA ALA A 356 9.22 -7.72 -12.60
C ALA A 356 9.10 -9.03 -13.40
N ALA A 357 7.88 -9.48 -13.67
CA ALA A 357 7.66 -10.69 -14.46
C ALA A 357 8.17 -10.54 -15.90
N VAL A 358 7.85 -9.44 -16.56
CA VAL A 358 8.31 -9.14 -17.93
C VAL A 358 9.83 -9.00 -18.00
N ALA A 359 10.43 -8.33 -17.01
CA ALA A 359 11.89 -8.18 -16.95
C ALA A 359 12.61 -9.53 -16.89
N ILE A 360 12.09 -10.49 -16.14
CA ILE A 360 12.64 -11.83 -16.04
C ILE A 360 12.51 -12.59 -17.37
N ASP A 361 11.35 -12.48 -18.03
CA ASP A 361 11.07 -13.24 -19.25
C ASP A 361 11.75 -12.67 -20.49
N GLU A 362 11.88 -11.35 -20.57
CA GLU A 362 12.14 -10.67 -21.83
C GLU A 362 13.28 -9.64 -21.78
N ASN A 363 13.96 -9.47 -20.63
CA ASN A 363 15.00 -8.44 -20.46
C ASN A 363 16.10 -8.80 -19.44
N ASP A 364 16.45 -10.06 -19.33
CA ASP A 364 17.52 -10.56 -18.44
C ASP A 364 17.44 -10.07 -16.99
N GLY A 365 16.22 -9.87 -16.49
CA GLY A 365 15.94 -9.39 -15.15
C GLY A 365 16.06 -7.88 -14.97
N SER A 366 16.32 -7.10 -16.02
CA SER A 366 16.37 -5.64 -15.94
C SER A 366 15.00 -5.01 -16.17
N VAL A 367 14.58 -4.16 -15.24
CA VAL A 367 13.32 -3.41 -15.33
C VAL A 367 13.44 -2.11 -16.13
N VAL A 368 14.63 -1.80 -16.62
CA VAL A 368 14.91 -0.56 -17.34
C VAL A 368 14.52 -0.69 -18.82
N GLY A 369 13.81 0.30 -19.36
CA GLY A 369 13.53 0.39 -20.80
C GLY A 369 12.52 -0.63 -21.33
N ILE A 370 11.71 -1.27 -20.46
CA ILE A 370 10.78 -2.35 -20.87
C ILE A 370 9.32 -1.92 -21.01
N TYR A 371 9.03 -0.61 -21.00
CA TYR A 371 7.65 -0.14 -20.96
C TYR A 371 6.77 -0.71 -22.08
N ASP A 372 7.27 -0.76 -23.31
CA ASP A 372 6.49 -1.29 -24.44
C ASP A 372 6.10 -2.76 -24.26
N LYS A 373 6.90 -3.52 -23.51
CA LYS A 373 6.63 -4.93 -23.18
C LYS A 373 5.63 -5.09 -22.03
N ILE A 374 5.65 -4.18 -21.04
CA ILE A 374 4.70 -4.22 -19.91
C ILE A 374 3.32 -3.66 -20.26
N LYS A 375 3.25 -2.70 -21.17
CA LYS A 375 2.00 -2.04 -21.59
C LYS A 375 0.88 -3.00 -21.98
N PRO A 376 1.08 -4.02 -22.83
CA PRO A 376 0.02 -4.98 -23.17
C PRO A 376 -0.38 -5.86 -21.98
N ARG A 377 0.56 -6.18 -21.06
CA ARG A 377 0.28 -6.97 -19.85
C ARG A 377 -0.55 -6.18 -18.84
N LEU A 378 -0.26 -4.87 -18.65
CA LEU A 378 -1.08 -3.97 -17.84
C LEU A 378 -2.53 -3.92 -18.35
N LYS A 379 -2.72 -3.76 -19.66
CA LYS A 379 -4.06 -3.79 -20.27
C LYS A 379 -4.76 -5.12 -20.06
N LYS A 380 -4.05 -6.24 -20.24
CA LYS A 380 -4.59 -7.59 -20.03
C LYS A 380 -5.06 -7.80 -18.59
N GLN A 381 -4.37 -7.22 -17.61
CA GLN A 381 -4.76 -7.24 -16.21
C GLN A 381 -5.72 -6.07 -15.82
N GLY A 382 -6.38 -5.47 -16.79
CA GLY A 382 -7.49 -4.55 -16.59
C GLY A 382 -7.11 -3.13 -16.22
N VAL A 383 -5.85 -2.72 -16.39
CA VAL A 383 -5.41 -1.35 -16.08
C VAL A 383 -5.80 -0.37 -17.19
N THR A 384 -6.45 0.73 -16.82
CA THR A 384 -6.67 1.89 -17.69
C THR A 384 -5.38 2.72 -17.74
N LEU A 385 -4.79 2.84 -18.93
CA LEU A 385 -3.47 3.49 -19.10
C LEU A 385 -3.57 4.95 -19.54
N SER A 386 -4.71 5.37 -20.08
CA SER A 386 -4.90 6.73 -20.59
C SER A 386 -6.25 7.29 -20.20
N LEU A 387 -6.29 8.59 -20.02
CA LEU A 387 -7.51 9.38 -19.77
C LEU A 387 -8.27 9.72 -21.06
N ASN A 388 -7.64 9.50 -22.21
CA ASN A 388 -8.17 9.75 -23.57
C ASN A 388 -8.65 8.48 -24.24
#